data_67d3c12f6d0191da25b768dab3e828d1
#
_entry.id   67d3c12f6d0191da25b768dab3e828d1
#
_cell.length_a   1.000
_cell.length_b   1.000
_cell.length_c   1.000
_cell.angle_alpha   90.00
_cell.angle_beta   90.00
_cell.angle_gamma   90.00
#
_symmetry.space_group_name_H-M   'P 1'
#
loop_
_entity.id
_entity.type
_entity.pdbx_description
1 polymer ?
#
loop_
_entity_poly.entity_id
_entity_poly.type
_entity_poly.pdbx_seq_one_letter_code
_entity_poly.pdbx_strand_id
1 'polypeptide(L)'
;MAKIIGANIPDIPWEDKPSGFEYPVWRYSGNPVITRDNLHMANSIFNSAVVSFGSGFAGVFRADIRSRAQKLVVGFSDDAVNWTLEDKYIFDGYDPRLCEIDGKYYLSWVNLTPHGTTIGIAFTEDFKSWTQLEDACYPVARNGVLFPRKINGEYLLLIRPCDRGHTPYGDIFISQSKD
;
A
#
# COMPACT_ATOMS: atom_id res chain seq x y z
N MET A 1 -2.43 30.01 1.25
CA MET A 1 -2.35 29.01 2.33
C MET A 1 -2.94 27.70 1.77
N ALA A 2 -2.23 26.58 1.86
CA ALA A 2 -2.74 25.31 1.37
C ALA A 2 -3.96 24.88 2.23
N LYS A 3 -5.02 24.40 1.58
CA LYS A 3 -6.20 23.86 2.27
C LYS A 3 -5.96 22.37 2.54
N ILE A 4 -5.99 21.98 3.82
CA ILE A 4 -5.98 20.56 4.19
C ILE A 4 -7.36 19.98 3.88
N ILE A 5 -7.39 18.90 3.09
CA ILE A 5 -8.60 18.15 2.75
C ILE A 5 -8.44 16.77 3.36
N GLY A 6 -9.28 16.43 4.33
CA GLY A 6 -9.29 15.15 5.04
C GLY A 6 -9.26 15.29 6.54
N ALA A 7 -9.32 14.16 7.25
CA ALA A 7 -9.17 14.10 8.69
C ALA A 7 -7.72 14.43 9.12
N ASN A 8 -7.56 14.86 10.35
CA ASN A 8 -6.22 15.01 10.92
C ASN A 8 -5.52 13.65 10.96
N ILE A 9 -4.25 13.64 10.56
CA ILE A 9 -3.39 12.48 10.72
C ILE A 9 -3.03 12.37 12.20
N PRO A 10 -3.04 11.18 12.82
CA PRO A 10 -2.54 10.97 14.18
C PRO A 10 -1.12 11.48 14.34
N ASP A 11 -0.76 11.95 15.54
CA ASP A 11 0.57 12.45 15.81
C ASP A 11 1.62 11.35 15.63
N ILE A 12 2.65 11.66 14.85
CA ILE A 12 3.80 10.80 14.63
C ILE A 12 4.99 11.42 15.38
N PRO A 13 5.84 10.64 16.05
CA PRO A 13 7.07 11.14 16.64
C PRO A 13 7.91 11.90 15.61
N TRP A 14 8.31 13.12 15.96
CA TRP A 14 9.10 13.97 15.10
C TRP A 14 10.55 14.03 15.55
N GLU A 15 11.43 14.09 14.59
CA GLU A 15 12.86 14.26 14.80
C GLU A 15 13.35 15.41 13.93
N ASP A 16 13.99 16.41 14.57
CA ASP A 16 14.54 17.53 13.83
C ASP A 16 15.72 17.12 12.94
N LYS A 17 15.90 17.85 11.85
CA LYS A 17 17.03 17.63 10.96
C LYS A 17 18.34 17.80 11.74
N PRO A 18 19.23 16.79 11.72
CA PRO A 18 20.51 16.88 12.41
C PRO A 18 21.35 18.08 11.94
N SER A 19 22.02 18.76 12.88
CA SER A 19 22.89 19.85 12.57
C SER A 19 24.03 19.42 11.62
N GLY A 20 24.28 20.19 10.58
CA GLY A 20 25.29 19.86 9.56
C GLY A 20 24.86 18.83 8.52
N PHE A 21 23.64 18.36 8.57
CA PHE A 21 23.12 17.42 7.56
C PHE A 21 22.77 18.17 6.26
N GLU A 22 23.47 17.87 5.16
CA GLU A 22 23.38 18.63 3.91
C GLU A 22 22.27 18.16 2.96
N TYR A 23 21.79 16.90 3.11
CA TYR A 23 20.78 16.34 2.22
C TYR A 23 19.38 16.90 2.53
N PRO A 24 18.46 16.98 1.54
CA PRO A 24 17.13 17.52 1.73
C PRO A 24 16.21 16.60 2.55
N VAL A 25 16.51 15.31 2.63
CA VAL A 25 15.70 14.31 3.32
C VAL A 25 16.58 13.55 4.31
N TRP A 26 16.11 13.42 5.55
CA TRP A 26 16.75 12.59 6.57
C TRP A 26 15.75 11.52 7.06
N ARG A 27 16.27 10.48 7.65
CA ARG A 27 15.47 9.38 8.18
C ARG A 27 15.44 9.46 9.68
N TYR A 28 14.31 9.03 10.24
CA TYR A 28 14.19 8.80 11.68
C TYR A 28 15.33 7.91 12.19
N SER A 29 15.94 8.29 13.31
CA SER A 29 17.16 7.62 13.83
C SER A 29 16.88 6.16 14.27
N GLY A 30 15.62 5.84 14.66
CA GLY A 30 15.18 4.49 15.00
C GLY A 30 14.86 3.59 13.82
N ASN A 31 15.05 4.05 12.56
CA ASN A 31 14.84 3.16 11.40
C ASN A 31 15.87 2.03 11.31
N PRO A 32 15.48 0.85 10.83
CA PRO A 32 14.14 0.48 10.37
C PRO A 32 13.18 0.20 11.53
N VAL A 33 11.96 0.77 11.48
CA VAL A 33 10.92 0.55 12.49
C VAL A 33 10.24 -0.82 12.35
N ILE A 34 10.36 -1.45 11.20
CA ILE A 34 9.91 -2.82 10.94
C ILE A 34 11.07 -3.59 10.31
N THR A 35 11.39 -4.73 10.88
CA THR A 35 12.40 -5.66 10.37
C THR A 35 11.75 -7.00 10.04
N ARG A 36 12.49 -7.89 9.40
CA ARG A 36 12.01 -9.26 9.14
C ARG A 36 11.64 -10.02 10.44
N ASP A 37 12.21 -9.63 11.56
CA ASP A 37 12.00 -10.32 12.83
C ASP A 37 10.65 -9.98 13.48
N ASN A 38 9.94 -8.95 12.94
CA ASN A 38 8.56 -8.64 13.34
C ASN A 38 7.54 -9.67 12.86
N LEU A 39 7.93 -10.59 11.96
CA LEU A 39 7.04 -11.60 11.41
C LEU A 39 7.80 -12.92 11.21
N HIS A 40 7.42 -13.97 11.95
CA HIS A 40 8.16 -15.23 11.97
C HIS A 40 8.39 -15.87 10.60
N MET A 41 7.41 -15.78 9.70
CA MET A 41 7.49 -16.35 8.36
C MET A 41 8.35 -15.53 7.39
N ALA A 42 8.64 -14.27 7.70
CA ALA A 42 9.29 -13.35 6.76
C ALA A 42 10.78 -13.66 6.57
N ASN A 43 11.22 -13.52 5.34
CA ASN A 43 12.62 -13.34 4.98
C ASN A 43 12.97 -11.85 4.87
N SER A 44 12.02 -11.05 4.36
CA SER A 44 12.12 -9.59 4.27
C SER A 44 10.74 -8.96 4.28
N ILE A 45 10.65 -7.73 4.82
CA ILE A 45 9.44 -6.90 4.84
C ILE A 45 9.79 -5.54 4.24
N PHE A 46 9.03 -5.08 3.26
CA PHE A 46 9.23 -3.81 2.59
C PHE A 46 8.00 -3.39 1.79
N ASN A 47 8.04 -2.23 1.10
CA ASN A 47 6.94 -1.72 0.28
C ASN A 47 5.60 -1.77 1.00
N SER A 48 5.50 -1.02 2.09
CA SER A 48 4.29 -0.90 2.89
C SER A 48 3.35 0.17 2.36
N ALA A 49 2.06 0.01 2.65
CA ALA A 49 1.05 1.04 2.52
C ALA A 49 0.40 1.27 3.89
N VAL A 50 0.28 2.51 4.31
CA VAL A 50 -0.21 2.89 5.64
C VAL A 50 -1.26 3.99 5.51
N VAL A 51 -2.31 3.91 6.32
CA VAL A 51 -3.38 4.92 6.43
C VAL A 51 -3.70 5.18 7.89
N SER A 52 -4.33 6.31 8.17
CA SER A 52 -4.94 6.56 9.48
C SER A 52 -6.09 5.59 9.73
N PHE A 53 -6.17 5.02 10.93
CA PHE A 53 -7.25 4.10 11.32
C PHE A 53 -7.54 4.25 12.81
N GLY A 54 -8.77 4.62 13.14
CA GLY A 54 -9.14 4.95 14.51
C GLY A 54 -8.30 6.11 15.05
N SER A 55 -7.67 5.91 16.20
CA SER A 55 -6.75 6.88 16.81
C SER A 55 -5.29 6.70 16.39
N GLY A 56 -4.98 5.69 15.59
CA GLY A 56 -3.64 5.34 15.17
C GLY A 56 -3.56 5.06 13.67
N PHE A 57 -2.92 3.97 13.31
CA PHE A 57 -2.60 3.59 11.94
C PHE A 57 -2.89 2.12 11.69
N ALA A 58 -3.33 1.80 10.48
CA ALA A 58 -3.31 0.46 9.92
C ALA A 58 -2.49 0.44 8.65
N GLY A 59 -1.87 -0.69 8.36
CA GLY A 59 -1.05 -0.87 7.17
C GLY A 59 -1.15 -2.26 6.57
N VAL A 60 -0.82 -2.33 5.28
CA VAL A 60 -0.58 -3.59 4.57
C VAL A 60 0.86 -3.61 4.12
N PHE A 61 1.56 -4.67 4.48
CA PHE A 61 3.00 -4.82 4.31
C PHE A 61 3.28 -6.00 3.38
N ARG A 62 4.19 -5.80 2.43
CA ARG A 62 4.73 -6.91 1.65
C ARG A 62 5.71 -7.70 2.51
N ALA A 63 5.46 -8.98 2.67
CA ALA A 63 6.37 -9.94 3.26
C ALA A 63 6.81 -10.97 2.20
N ASP A 64 8.08 -10.94 1.83
CA ASP A 64 8.66 -12.03 1.06
C ASP A 64 9.04 -13.13 2.05
N ILE A 65 8.32 -14.26 2.00
CA ILE A 65 8.49 -15.34 2.95
C ILE A 65 9.66 -16.27 2.55
N ARG A 66 10.07 -17.15 3.45
CA ARG A 66 11.25 -18.02 3.26
C ARG A 66 11.15 -18.96 2.04
N SER A 67 9.94 -19.30 1.60
CA SER A 67 9.72 -20.05 0.35
C SER A 67 9.84 -19.19 -0.92
N ARG A 68 10.17 -17.89 -0.79
CA ARG A 68 10.21 -16.86 -1.84
C ARG A 68 8.84 -16.44 -2.39
N ALA A 69 7.74 -16.91 -1.80
CA ALA A 69 6.42 -16.38 -2.13
C ALA A 69 6.26 -14.97 -1.53
N GLN A 70 5.52 -14.14 -2.21
CA GLN A 70 5.21 -12.77 -1.80
C GLN A 70 3.81 -12.75 -1.19
N LYS A 71 3.71 -12.22 0.02
CA LYS A 71 2.47 -12.20 0.79
C LYS A 71 2.18 -10.78 1.27
N LEU A 72 0.92 -10.47 1.47
CA LEU A 72 0.48 -9.23 2.08
C LEU A 72 -0.04 -9.52 3.49
N VAL A 73 0.48 -8.79 4.46
CA VAL A 73 0.10 -8.92 5.88
C VAL A 73 -0.41 -7.59 6.41
N VAL A 74 -1.32 -7.64 7.36
CA VAL A 74 -1.86 -6.45 8.05
C VAL A 74 -1.01 -6.15 9.28
N GLY A 75 -0.92 -4.89 9.64
CA GLY A 75 -0.33 -4.44 10.89
C GLY A 75 -0.97 -3.18 11.41
N PHE A 76 -0.86 -2.96 12.71
CA PHE A 76 -1.42 -1.81 13.42
C PHE A 76 -0.35 -1.12 14.25
N SER A 77 -0.53 0.18 14.44
CA SER A 77 0.35 1.01 15.26
C SER A 77 -0.43 2.20 15.81
N ASP A 78 -0.10 2.62 17.03
CA ASP A 78 -0.66 3.83 17.62
C ASP A 78 0.15 5.09 17.23
N ASP A 79 1.41 4.93 16.82
CA ASP A 79 2.38 6.02 16.64
C ASP A 79 3.17 5.97 15.32
N ALA A 80 2.87 5.01 14.43
CA ALA A 80 3.58 4.72 13.18
C ALA A 80 5.07 4.30 13.35
N VAL A 81 5.54 4.11 14.57
CA VAL A 81 6.90 3.65 14.91
C VAL A 81 6.85 2.23 15.45
N ASN A 82 5.96 1.98 16.40
CA ASN A 82 5.80 0.68 17.04
C ASN A 82 4.67 -0.09 16.36
N TRP A 83 5.01 -1.13 15.59
CA TRP A 83 4.08 -1.90 14.78
C TRP A 83 3.88 -3.31 15.33
N THR A 84 2.62 -3.73 15.38
CA THR A 84 2.22 -5.13 15.57
C THR A 84 1.72 -5.67 14.24
N LEU A 85 2.43 -6.63 13.66
CA LEU A 85 2.04 -7.32 12.44
C LEU A 85 1.25 -8.58 12.77
N GLU A 86 0.18 -8.84 12.03
CA GLU A 86 -0.57 -10.09 12.14
C GLU A 86 0.21 -11.24 11.51
N ASP A 87 0.27 -12.39 12.19
CA ASP A 87 0.94 -13.60 11.69
C ASP A 87 0.05 -14.38 10.69
N LYS A 88 -0.70 -13.62 9.89
CA LYS A 88 -1.60 -14.14 8.86
C LYS A 88 -1.55 -13.24 7.63
N TYR A 89 -1.30 -13.84 6.48
CA TYR A 89 -1.41 -13.08 5.22
C TYR A 89 -2.86 -13.02 4.73
N ILE A 90 -3.19 -11.92 4.06
CA ILE A 90 -4.53 -11.67 3.49
C ILE A 90 -4.60 -12.03 2.01
N PHE A 91 -3.55 -11.73 1.24
CA PHE A 91 -3.48 -12.01 -0.20
C PHE A 91 -2.06 -12.44 -0.60
N ASP A 92 -1.98 -13.12 -1.73
CA ASP A 92 -0.75 -13.34 -2.48
C ASP A 92 -0.48 -12.15 -3.39
N GLY A 93 0.79 -11.79 -3.54
CA GLY A 93 1.20 -10.67 -4.37
C GLY A 93 2.09 -9.67 -3.64
N TYR A 94 2.28 -8.49 -4.22
CA TYR A 94 3.26 -7.53 -3.74
C TYR A 94 2.89 -6.08 -4.05
N ASP A 95 3.65 -5.15 -3.47
CA ASP A 95 3.55 -3.70 -3.66
C ASP A 95 2.14 -3.16 -3.39
N PRO A 96 1.63 -3.30 -2.14
CA PRO A 96 0.32 -2.79 -1.76
C PRO A 96 0.26 -1.27 -1.82
N ARG A 97 -0.91 -0.74 -2.09
CA ARG A 97 -1.28 0.67 -1.95
C ARG A 97 -2.64 0.75 -1.26
N LEU A 98 -2.77 1.64 -0.31
CA LEU A 98 -4.00 1.87 0.45
C LEU A 98 -4.49 3.31 0.26
N CYS A 99 -5.79 3.47 0.19
CA CYS A 99 -6.44 4.77 0.36
C CYS A 99 -7.83 4.59 0.96
N GLU A 100 -8.32 5.61 1.65
CA GLU A 100 -9.69 5.66 2.13
C GLU A 100 -10.55 6.43 1.12
N ILE A 101 -11.73 5.89 0.77
CA ILE A 101 -12.74 6.54 -0.06
C ILE A 101 -14.11 6.22 0.51
N ASP A 102 -14.88 7.26 0.86
CA ASP A 102 -16.25 7.13 1.35
C ASP A 102 -16.40 6.17 2.57
N GLY A 103 -15.44 6.18 3.49
CA GLY A 103 -15.43 5.35 4.70
C GLY A 103 -14.98 3.92 4.51
N LYS A 104 -14.51 3.55 3.33
CA LYS A 104 -13.90 2.24 3.04
C LYS A 104 -12.43 2.38 2.72
N TYR A 105 -11.63 1.42 3.17
CA TYR A 105 -10.20 1.35 2.87
C TYR A 105 -9.99 0.42 1.68
N TYR A 106 -9.55 0.98 0.57
CA TYR A 106 -9.27 0.25 -0.66
C TYR A 106 -7.80 -0.12 -0.72
N LEU A 107 -7.54 -1.38 -0.98
CA LEU A 107 -6.22 -1.94 -1.23
C LEU A 107 -6.08 -2.25 -2.73
N SER A 108 -5.05 -1.73 -3.37
CA SER A 108 -4.59 -2.22 -4.66
C SER A 108 -3.21 -2.86 -4.51
N TRP A 109 -2.96 -3.94 -5.26
CA TRP A 109 -1.66 -4.63 -5.23
C TRP A 109 -1.36 -5.27 -6.58
N VAL A 110 -0.11 -5.68 -6.77
CA VAL A 110 0.25 -6.52 -7.93
C VAL A 110 -0.20 -7.94 -7.62
N ASN A 111 -1.27 -8.38 -8.29
CA ASN A 111 -1.81 -9.73 -8.19
C ASN A 111 -1.11 -10.65 -9.19
N LEU A 112 -0.72 -11.83 -8.72
CA LEU A 112 -0.03 -12.84 -9.53
C LEU A 112 -1.04 -13.84 -10.10
N THR A 113 -1.19 -13.87 -11.40
CA THR A 113 -2.06 -14.84 -12.09
C THR A 113 -1.27 -15.74 -13.03
N PRO A 114 -1.82 -16.90 -13.45
CA PRO A 114 -1.18 -17.76 -14.45
C PRO A 114 -0.92 -17.06 -15.78
N HIS A 115 -1.63 -15.97 -16.07
CA HIS A 115 -1.54 -15.23 -17.33
C HIS A 115 -0.64 -13.98 -17.24
N GLY A 116 -0.02 -13.76 -16.09
CA GLY A 116 0.81 -12.60 -15.82
C GLY A 116 0.32 -11.79 -14.62
N THR A 117 0.94 -10.62 -14.41
CA THR A 117 0.58 -9.74 -13.31
C THR A 117 -0.62 -8.86 -13.68
N THR A 118 -1.54 -8.71 -12.74
CA THR A 118 -2.68 -7.78 -12.83
C THR A 118 -2.70 -6.85 -11.61
N ILE A 119 -3.66 -5.95 -11.54
CA ILE A 119 -3.90 -5.12 -10.37
C ILE A 119 -5.11 -5.69 -9.63
N GLY A 120 -4.84 -6.37 -8.52
CA GLY A 120 -5.88 -6.80 -7.58
C GLY A 120 -6.45 -5.60 -6.84
N ILE A 121 -7.75 -5.63 -6.58
CA ILE A 121 -8.48 -4.64 -5.78
C ILE A 121 -9.26 -5.38 -4.69
N ALA A 122 -9.20 -4.85 -3.48
CA ALA A 122 -10.03 -5.28 -2.37
C ALA A 122 -10.40 -4.07 -1.50
N PHE A 123 -11.45 -4.20 -0.69
CA PHE A 123 -11.73 -3.21 0.32
C PHE A 123 -12.01 -3.85 1.68
N THR A 124 -11.86 -3.03 2.72
CA THR A 124 -12.17 -3.36 4.11
C THR A 124 -12.71 -2.12 4.84
N GLU A 125 -13.41 -2.33 5.93
CA GLU A 125 -13.80 -1.28 6.88
C GLU A 125 -13.07 -1.45 8.22
N ASP A 126 -12.48 -2.63 8.48
CA ASP A 126 -11.95 -3.01 9.79
C ASP A 126 -10.54 -3.63 9.75
N PHE A 127 -9.94 -3.80 8.58
CA PHE A 127 -8.66 -4.50 8.33
C PHE A 127 -8.63 -5.98 8.76
N LYS A 128 -9.78 -6.54 9.15
CA LYS A 128 -9.93 -7.95 9.55
C LYS A 128 -10.64 -8.76 8.48
N SER A 129 -11.68 -8.16 7.91
CA SER A 129 -12.51 -8.74 6.86
C SER A 129 -12.26 -8.01 5.55
N TRP A 130 -12.00 -8.76 4.49
CA TRP A 130 -11.68 -8.21 3.17
C TRP A 130 -12.64 -8.71 2.11
N THR A 131 -13.14 -7.80 1.30
CA THR A 131 -13.91 -8.12 0.09
C THR A 131 -13.01 -7.88 -1.12
N GLN A 132 -12.58 -8.97 -1.77
CA GLN A 132 -11.85 -8.88 -3.02
C GLN A 132 -12.82 -8.63 -4.17
N LEU A 133 -12.47 -7.69 -5.04
CA LEU A 133 -13.16 -7.37 -6.27
C LEU A 133 -12.48 -8.07 -7.46
N GLU A 134 -13.03 -7.88 -8.66
CA GLU A 134 -12.35 -8.28 -9.89
C GLU A 134 -11.04 -7.52 -10.06
N ASP A 135 -10.09 -8.13 -10.78
CA ASP A 135 -8.84 -7.45 -11.11
C ASP A 135 -9.12 -6.22 -11.99
N ALA A 136 -8.51 -5.09 -11.67
CA ALA A 136 -8.82 -3.82 -12.29
C ALA A 136 -8.37 -3.70 -13.76
N CYS A 137 -7.58 -4.63 -14.27
CA CYS A 137 -7.08 -4.60 -15.64
C CYS A 137 -6.63 -5.98 -16.11
N TYR A 138 -6.50 -6.12 -17.43
CA TYR A 138 -5.92 -7.32 -18.05
C TYR A 138 -4.42 -7.45 -17.75
N PRO A 139 -3.88 -8.67 -17.81
CA PRO A 139 -2.42 -8.86 -17.84
C PRO A 139 -1.81 -8.20 -19.09
N VAL A 140 -0.59 -7.68 -19.02
CA VAL A 140 0.32 -7.57 -17.89
C VAL A 140 0.37 -6.12 -17.42
N ALA A 141 0.00 -5.89 -16.17
CA ALA A 141 0.05 -4.56 -15.56
C ALA A 141 0.62 -4.64 -14.15
N ARG A 142 1.25 -3.55 -13.70
CA ARG A 142 1.87 -3.44 -12.38
C ARG A 142 1.59 -2.09 -11.75
N ASN A 143 1.65 -2.08 -10.41
CA ASN A 143 1.65 -0.85 -9.62
C ASN A 143 0.43 0.04 -9.88
N GLY A 144 -0.77 -0.49 -9.64
CA GLY A 144 -1.99 0.30 -9.64
C GLY A 144 -2.06 1.22 -8.43
N VAL A 145 -2.44 2.48 -8.64
CA VAL A 145 -2.64 3.47 -7.57
C VAL A 145 -4.01 4.09 -7.73
N LEU A 146 -4.91 3.77 -6.80
CA LEU A 146 -6.25 4.36 -6.74
C LEU A 146 -6.16 5.78 -6.18
N PHE A 147 -6.85 6.74 -6.79
CA PHE A 147 -6.98 8.08 -6.25
C PHE A 147 -7.73 8.05 -4.91
N PRO A 148 -7.30 8.84 -3.91
CA PRO A 148 -7.89 8.81 -2.57
C PRO A 148 -9.24 9.55 -2.48
N ARG A 149 -9.94 9.67 -3.57
CA ARG A 149 -11.29 10.22 -3.70
C ARG A 149 -11.84 9.99 -5.10
N LYS A 150 -13.15 9.99 -5.23
CA LYS A 150 -13.81 10.07 -6.54
C LYS A 150 -13.59 11.43 -7.21
N ILE A 151 -13.40 11.44 -8.50
CA ILE A 151 -13.33 12.63 -9.33
C ILE A 151 -14.55 12.61 -10.26
N ASN A 152 -15.39 13.64 -10.18
CA ASN A 152 -16.67 13.71 -10.91
C ASN A 152 -17.58 12.47 -10.67
N GLY A 153 -17.51 11.89 -9.47
CA GLY A 153 -18.30 10.72 -9.10
C GLY A 153 -17.73 9.38 -9.54
N GLU A 154 -16.56 9.36 -10.16
CA GLU A 154 -15.90 8.13 -10.66
C GLU A 154 -14.60 7.85 -9.90
N TYR A 155 -14.28 6.55 -9.76
CA TYR A 155 -12.99 6.09 -9.30
C TYR A 155 -11.96 6.27 -10.41
N LEU A 156 -10.77 6.73 -10.06
CA LEU A 156 -9.64 6.85 -10.96
C LEU A 156 -8.49 5.99 -10.49
N LEU A 157 -7.94 5.19 -11.39
CA LEU A 157 -6.80 4.32 -11.14
C LEU A 157 -5.67 4.67 -12.10
N LEU A 158 -4.50 4.98 -11.56
CA LEU A 158 -3.25 5.02 -12.33
C LEU A 158 -2.71 3.60 -12.45
N ILE A 159 -2.46 3.16 -13.67
CA ILE A 159 -1.90 1.83 -13.95
C ILE A 159 -0.65 1.95 -14.80
N ARG A 160 0.21 0.95 -14.70
CA ARG A 160 1.41 0.83 -15.53
C ARG A 160 1.42 -0.50 -16.27
N PRO A 161 0.80 -0.58 -17.45
CA PRO A 161 0.99 -1.71 -18.34
C PRO A 161 2.48 -1.89 -18.67
N CYS A 162 2.94 -3.11 -18.76
CA CYS A 162 4.35 -3.41 -19.00
C CYS A 162 4.52 -4.68 -19.84
N ASP A 163 3.67 -4.83 -20.86
CA ASP A 163 3.87 -5.87 -21.86
C ASP A 163 5.08 -5.55 -22.76
N ARG A 164 5.65 -6.56 -23.37
CA ARG A 164 6.85 -6.41 -24.20
C ARG A 164 6.57 -5.86 -25.61
N GLY A 165 5.30 -5.83 -26.01
CA GLY A 165 4.90 -5.43 -27.36
C GLY A 165 4.53 -3.96 -27.46
N HIS A 166 3.60 -3.50 -26.63
CA HIS A 166 2.97 -2.20 -26.74
C HIS A 166 3.47 -1.16 -25.72
N THR A 167 3.81 -1.61 -24.50
CA THR A 167 4.22 -0.72 -23.40
C THR A 167 5.50 -1.19 -22.71
N PRO A 168 6.60 -1.43 -23.45
CA PRO A 168 7.82 -2.01 -22.89
C PRO A 168 8.49 -1.12 -21.84
N TYR A 169 8.25 0.18 -21.88
CA TYR A 169 8.81 1.17 -20.96
C TYR A 169 7.91 1.48 -19.76
N GLY A 170 6.69 0.93 -19.73
CA GLY A 170 5.76 1.10 -18.63
C GLY A 170 5.20 2.51 -18.50
N ASP A 171 4.61 3.04 -19.58
CA ASP A 171 3.88 4.30 -19.54
C ASP A 171 2.75 4.28 -18.53
N ILE A 172 2.43 5.43 -17.96
CA ILE A 172 1.35 5.54 -16.97
C ILE A 172 0.03 5.86 -17.69
N PHE A 173 -0.97 5.02 -17.44
CA PHE A 173 -2.33 5.19 -17.97
C PHE A 173 -3.30 5.54 -16.83
N ILE A 174 -4.39 6.18 -17.18
CA ILE A 174 -5.53 6.42 -16.30
C ILE A 174 -6.67 5.53 -16.75
N SER A 175 -7.22 4.77 -15.79
CA SER A 175 -8.49 4.08 -15.94
C SER A 175 -9.53 4.73 -15.04
N GLN A 176 -10.80 4.66 -15.42
CA GLN A 176 -11.92 5.20 -14.65
C GLN A 176 -13.06 4.19 -14.60
N SER A 177 -13.79 4.19 -13.47
CA SER A 177 -14.98 3.37 -13.24
C SER A 177 -15.99 4.09 -12.37
N LYS A 178 -17.27 3.73 -12.52
CA LYS A 178 -18.35 4.24 -11.64
C LYS A 178 -18.54 3.37 -10.41
N ASP A 179 -18.11 2.14 -10.47
CA ASP A 179 -18.22 1.07 -9.48
C ASP A 179 -16.89 0.35 -9.24
#